data_2144b776897914c564f14d4539729095
#
_entry.id   2144b776897914c564f14d4539729095
#
_cell.length_a   1.000
_cell.length_b   1.000
_cell.length_c   1.000
_cell.angle_alpha   90.00
_cell.angle_beta   90.00
_cell.angle_gamma   90.00
#
_symmetry.space_group_name_H-M   'P 1'
#
loop_
_entity.id
_entity.type
_entity.pdbx_description
1 polymer ?
#
loop_
_entity_poly.entity_id
_entity_poly.type
_entity_poly.pdbx_seq_one_letter_code
_entity_poly.pdbx_strand_id
1 'polypeptide(L)'
;VEVEDGDSIIRLESLGSKLLQFKKRNLFIINTSRNIEFLEGAYDYKGCEKEYHVMKGEGFVAWFNKYGVFLYTGKRIVDITLGKNGQPKFDDWGEKYYHDNNVIGYIPKTKQIYIRNKQTVNNNFPANILLYDIKSESWTTGDIGTTNDITNIITRENGDLNWLEVVSGDGELKKWSNTPTTFTKTGVIMQSKEFDFGTPMVNKNINTIYINCKQTANITLQGFGTKRDNTPLPLTDIGALTNTTSSLKTLKLVLPDDFKNLVSFGIALKSTGAVNAGFEVNDIQIVYRDKVYR
;
A
#
# COMPACT_ATOMS: atom_id res chain seq x y z
N VAL A 1 -20.78 -28.20 6.16
CA VAL A 1 -21.08 -26.78 6.38
C VAL A 1 -21.94 -26.69 7.61
N GLU A 2 -21.45 -26.03 8.66
CA GLU A 2 -22.20 -25.87 9.89
C GLU A 2 -23.46 -25.05 9.62
N VAL A 3 -24.59 -25.70 9.82
CA VAL A 3 -25.93 -25.10 9.81
C VAL A 3 -26.22 -24.84 11.29
N GLU A 4 -26.61 -23.62 11.67
CA GLU A 4 -26.95 -23.21 13.04
C GLU A 4 -25.84 -22.51 13.87
N ASP A 5 -24.79 -22.00 13.22
CA ASP A 5 -23.83 -21.14 13.91
C ASP A 5 -24.33 -19.68 14.11
N GLY A 6 -25.58 -19.39 13.72
CA GLY A 6 -26.18 -18.06 13.82
C GLY A 6 -25.58 -17.01 12.90
N ASP A 7 -24.68 -17.39 12.00
CA ASP A 7 -23.96 -16.50 11.09
C ASP A 7 -24.44 -16.70 9.64
N SER A 8 -24.89 -15.63 8.99
CA SER A 8 -25.42 -15.69 7.62
C SER A 8 -24.32 -15.75 6.57
N ILE A 9 -24.61 -16.42 5.47
CA ILE A 9 -23.73 -16.40 4.29
C ILE A 9 -23.84 -15.01 3.65
N ILE A 10 -22.71 -14.33 3.53
CA ILE A 10 -22.60 -13.00 2.92
C ILE A 10 -22.28 -13.13 1.44
N ARG A 11 -21.33 -14.01 1.06
CA ARG A 11 -20.91 -14.20 -0.31
C ARG A 11 -20.39 -15.61 -0.56
N LEU A 12 -20.60 -16.07 -1.79
CA LEU A 12 -19.95 -17.26 -2.34
C LEU A 12 -19.04 -16.84 -3.48
N GLU A 13 -17.83 -17.37 -3.51
CA GLU A 13 -16.87 -17.10 -4.58
C GLU A 13 -16.12 -18.37 -4.99
N SER A 14 -15.92 -18.59 -6.27
CA SER A 14 -15.26 -19.78 -6.78
C SER A 14 -13.84 -19.48 -7.24
N LEU A 15 -12.89 -20.38 -6.93
CA LEU A 15 -11.53 -20.32 -7.43
C LEU A 15 -11.07 -21.73 -7.83
N GLY A 16 -11.04 -22.01 -9.14
CA GLY A 16 -10.80 -23.38 -9.64
C GLY A 16 -11.84 -24.34 -9.10
N SER A 17 -11.38 -25.41 -8.45
CA SER A 17 -12.21 -26.42 -7.79
C SER A 17 -12.52 -26.12 -6.32
N LYS A 18 -12.40 -24.88 -5.91
CA LYS A 18 -12.69 -24.44 -4.54
C LYS A 18 -13.87 -23.47 -4.54
N LEU A 19 -14.78 -23.65 -3.62
CA LEU A 19 -15.85 -22.71 -3.31
C LEU A 19 -15.55 -22.08 -1.95
N LEU A 20 -15.37 -20.77 -1.92
CA LEU A 20 -15.18 -19.98 -0.72
C LEU A 20 -16.56 -19.48 -0.26
N GLN A 21 -16.98 -19.92 0.92
CA GLN A 21 -18.21 -19.48 1.56
C GLN A 21 -17.86 -18.49 2.66
N PHE A 22 -18.12 -17.22 2.39
CA PHE A 22 -17.94 -16.14 3.36
C PHE A 22 -19.18 -16.00 4.21
N LYS A 23 -19.00 -16.15 5.50
CA LYS A 23 -19.95 -15.69 6.53
C LYS A 23 -19.42 -14.41 7.17
N LYS A 24 -20.17 -13.82 8.07
CA LYS A 24 -19.79 -12.57 8.70
C LYS A 24 -18.46 -12.68 9.48
N ARG A 25 -18.29 -13.77 10.21
CA ARG A 25 -17.09 -14.00 11.03
C ARG A 25 -16.14 -15.01 10.41
N ASN A 26 -16.67 -16.03 9.74
CA ASN A 26 -15.94 -17.22 9.33
C ASN A 26 -15.86 -17.34 7.82
N LEU A 27 -14.79 -17.95 7.34
CA LEU A 27 -14.62 -18.40 5.97
C LEU A 27 -14.54 -19.93 5.95
N PHE A 28 -15.35 -20.55 5.10
CA PHE A 28 -15.28 -21.99 4.81
C PHE A 28 -14.79 -22.18 3.38
N ILE A 29 -13.83 -23.09 3.20
CA ILE A 29 -13.35 -23.50 1.89
C ILE A 29 -13.86 -24.91 1.62
N ILE A 30 -14.68 -25.04 0.59
CA ILE A 30 -15.30 -26.28 0.16
C ILE A 30 -14.61 -26.75 -1.11
N ASN A 31 -14.15 -27.98 -1.11
CA ASN A 31 -13.54 -28.59 -2.28
C ASN A 31 -14.62 -29.25 -3.14
N THR A 32 -14.70 -28.82 -4.38
CA THR A 32 -15.68 -29.28 -5.38
C THR A 32 -15.02 -30.10 -6.51
N SER A 33 -13.79 -30.57 -6.32
CA SER A 33 -13.06 -31.34 -7.33
C SER A 33 -13.50 -32.78 -7.50
N ARG A 34 -14.33 -33.30 -6.58
CA ARG A 34 -14.82 -34.67 -6.56
C ARG A 34 -16.35 -34.68 -6.70
N ASN A 35 -16.91 -35.87 -6.94
CA ASN A 35 -18.37 -36.05 -7.02
C ASN A 35 -19.11 -35.76 -5.71
N ILE A 36 -18.39 -35.77 -4.59
CA ILE A 36 -18.89 -35.38 -3.27
C ILE A 36 -18.04 -34.23 -2.79
N GLU A 37 -18.68 -33.10 -2.54
CA GLU A 37 -18.06 -31.91 -1.97
C GLU A 37 -17.68 -32.19 -0.51
N PHE A 38 -16.56 -31.64 -0.08
CA PHE A 38 -16.13 -31.74 1.31
C PHE A 38 -15.53 -30.43 1.82
N LEU A 39 -15.67 -30.21 3.11
CA LEU A 39 -15.06 -29.07 3.78
C LEU A 39 -13.55 -29.29 3.85
N GLU A 40 -12.80 -28.42 3.19
CA GLU A 40 -11.34 -28.46 3.17
C GLU A 40 -10.73 -27.61 4.29
N GLY A 41 -11.39 -26.54 4.68
CA GLY A 41 -10.90 -25.66 5.74
C GLY A 41 -11.99 -24.74 6.29
N ALA A 42 -11.89 -24.46 7.59
CA ALA A 42 -12.68 -23.47 8.29
C ALA A 42 -11.73 -22.49 8.98
N TYR A 43 -11.99 -21.20 8.81
CA TYR A 43 -11.09 -20.13 9.26
C TYR A 43 -11.89 -19.08 10.02
N ASP A 44 -11.64 -19.00 11.31
CA ASP A 44 -12.23 -17.99 12.18
C ASP A 44 -11.63 -16.61 11.89
N TYR A 45 -12.45 -15.57 12.05
CA TYR A 45 -12.07 -14.16 11.83
C TYR A 45 -11.62 -13.84 10.40
N LYS A 46 -11.89 -14.74 9.44
CA LYS A 46 -11.57 -14.55 8.01
C LYS A 46 -12.83 -14.34 7.16
N GLY A 47 -13.97 -14.10 7.76
CA GLY A 47 -15.21 -13.75 7.07
C GLY A 47 -15.19 -12.32 6.52
N CYS A 48 -16.35 -11.85 6.04
CA CYS A 48 -16.56 -10.49 5.56
C CYS A 48 -17.92 -9.94 5.99
N GLU A 49 -17.99 -8.64 6.22
CA GLU A 49 -19.22 -7.97 6.69
C GLU A 49 -20.22 -7.70 5.54
N LYS A 50 -19.71 -7.46 4.34
CA LYS A 50 -20.50 -7.10 3.15
C LYS A 50 -20.02 -7.84 1.91
N GLU A 51 -20.89 -8.02 0.95
CA GLU A 51 -20.59 -8.71 -0.32
C GLU A 51 -19.50 -7.97 -1.15
N TYR A 52 -19.47 -6.65 -1.10
CA TYR A 52 -18.51 -5.82 -1.81
C TYR A 52 -17.14 -5.71 -1.09
N HIS A 53 -16.96 -6.40 0.04
CA HIS A 53 -15.66 -6.57 0.70
C HIS A 53 -14.83 -7.72 0.08
N VAL A 54 -15.40 -8.47 -0.86
CA VAL A 54 -14.76 -9.61 -1.53
C VAL A 54 -14.66 -9.33 -3.02
N MET A 55 -13.51 -9.60 -3.60
CA MET A 55 -13.29 -9.52 -5.04
C MET A 55 -12.53 -10.74 -5.54
N LYS A 56 -12.80 -11.12 -6.80
CA LYS A 56 -12.06 -12.13 -7.53
C LYS A 56 -11.14 -11.48 -8.55
N GLY A 57 -9.86 -11.84 -8.52
CA GLY A 57 -8.88 -11.47 -9.52
C GLY A 57 -8.46 -12.67 -10.38
N GLU A 58 -7.40 -12.46 -11.17
CA GLU A 58 -6.81 -13.50 -12.02
C GLU A 58 -6.06 -14.54 -11.18
N GLY A 59 -6.72 -15.65 -10.85
CA GLY A 59 -6.13 -16.75 -10.07
C GLY A 59 -6.08 -16.53 -8.56
N PHE A 60 -6.84 -15.58 -8.04
CA PHE A 60 -6.95 -15.35 -6.61
C PHE A 60 -8.30 -14.76 -6.21
N VAL A 61 -8.62 -14.86 -4.93
CA VAL A 61 -9.71 -14.13 -4.27
C VAL A 61 -9.10 -13.26 -3.18
N ALA A 62 -9.49 -11.99 -3.13
CA ALA A 62 -9.08 -11.07 -2.08
C ALA A 62 -10.30 -10.52 -1.36
N TRP A 63 -10.15 -10.28 -0.06
CA TRP A 63 -11.19 -9.68 0.77
C TRP A 63 -10.56 -8.97 1.97
N PHE A 64 -11.36 -8.19 2.65
CA PHE A 64 -10.96 -7.53 3.88
C PHE A 64 -12.06 -7.56 4.93
N ASN A 65 -11.65 -7.42 6.17
CA ASN A 65 -12.50 -7.17 7.33
C ASN A 65 -11.73 -6.32 8.37
N LYS A 66 -12.30 -6.13 9.54
CA LYS A 66 -11.66 -5.35 10.61
C LYS A 66 -10.31 -5.91 11.12
N TYR A 67 -9.98 -7.16 10.79
CA TYR A 67 -8.74 -7.81 11.23
C TYR A 67 -7.62 -7.72 10.19
N GLY A 68 -7.92 -7.37 8.94
CA GLY A 68 -6.91 -7.23 7.89
C GLY A 68 -7.46 -7.38 6.48
N VAL A 69 -6.53 -7.46 5.53
CA VAL A 69 -6.77 -7.76 4.11
C VAL A 69 -6.15 -9.09 3.78
N PHE A 70 -6.94 -9.96 3.18
CA PHE A 70 -6.55 -11.35 2.94
C PHE A 70 -6.54 -11.67 1.45
N LEU A 71 -5.61 -12.54 1.07
CA LEU A 71 -5.44 -13.05 -0.27
C LEU A 71 -5.42 -14.58 -0.25
N TYR A 72 -6.25 -15.21 -1.08
CA TYR A 72 -6.25 -16.67 -1.27
C TYR A 72 -5.94 -17.01 -2.72
N THR A 73 -4.88 -17.78 -2.95
CA THR A 73 -4.40 -18.19 -4.29
C THR A 73 -4.69 -19.66 -4.61
N GLY A 74 -5.62 -20.28 -3.90
CA GLY A 74 -5.95 -21.70 -4.04
C GLY A 74 -5.16 -22.64 -3.12
N LYS A 75 -4.15 -22.15 -2.41
CA LYS A 75 -3.30 -22.96 -1.50
C LYS A 75 -3.39 -22.52 -0.04
N ARG A 76 -3.22 -21.23 0.20
CA ARG A 76 -3.18 -20.67 1.57
C ARG A 76 -3.81 -19.28 1.59
N ILE A 77 -4.31 -18.90 2.74
CA ILE A 77 -4.73 -17.53 3.02
C ILE A 77 -3.50 -16.76 3.53
N VAL A 78 -3.22 -15.62 2.92
CA VAL A 78 -2.15 -14.71 3.32
C VAL A 78 -2.77 -13.41 3.79
N ASP A 79 -2.36 -12.94 4.96
CA ASP A 79 -2.70 -11.61 5.45
C ASP A 79 -1.69 -10.61 4.87
N ILE A 80 -2.15 -9.76 3.95
CA ILE A 80 -1.30 -8.79 3.25
C ILE A 80 -1.15 -7.46 4.00
N THR A 81 -1.87 -7.28 5.12
CA THR A 81 -1.61 -6.18 6.06
C THR A 81 -0.40 -6.43 6.94
N LEU A 82 0.11 -7.65 6.96
CA LEU A 82 1.34 -8.03 7.65
C LEU A 82 2.54 -8.07 6.69
N GLY A 83 3.70 -7.71 7.19
CA GLY A 83 4.97 -7.90 6.51
C GLY A 83 5.44 -9.36 6.56
N LYS A 84 6.50 -9.71 5.82
CA LYS A 84 7.08 -11.06 5.78
C LYS A 84 7.55 -11.57 7.15
N ASN A 85 7.89 -10.67 8.05
CA ASN A 85 8.29 -10.94 9.43
C ASN A 85 7.13 -10.90 10.43
N GLY A 86 5.87 -10.83 9.95
CA GLY A 86 4.67 -10.74 10.79
C GLY A 86 4.42 -9.35 11.41
N GLN A 87 5.25 -8.37 11.11
CA GLN A 87 5.03 -7.00 11.61
C GLN A 87 3.88 -6.32 10.84
N PRO A 88 2.98 -5.59 11.52
CA PRO A 88 1.93 -4.83 10.87
C PRO A 88 2.50 -3.79 9.89
N LYS A 89 1.91 -3.71 8.69
CA LYS A 89 2.21 -2.66 7.70
C LYS A 89 1.38 -1.39 7.93
N PHE A 90 0.32 -1.51 8.70
CA PHE A 90 -0.56 -0.41 9.07
C PHE A 90 -0.55 -0.24 10.58
N ASP A 91 -0.47 1.00 11.03
CA ASP A 91 -0.74 1.36 12.40
C ASP A 91 -2.27 1.34 12.58
N ASP A 92 -2.75 0.34 13.32
CA ASP A 92 -4.15 0.15 13.65
C ASP A 92 -5.11 0.07 12.43
N TRP A 93 -4.99 -1.02 11.67
CA TRP A 93 -5.84 -1.28 10.50
C TRP A 93 -7.33 -1.13 10.81
N GLY A 94 -7.80 -1.73 11.92
CA GLY A 94 -9.21 -1.81 12.27
C GLY A 94 -9.84 -0.46 12.58
N GLU A 95 -9.09 0.45 13.18
CA GLU A 95 -9.60 1.75 13.61
C GLU A 95 -9.38 2.85 12.56
N LYS A 96 -8.25 2.78 11.82
CA LYS A 96 -7.84 3.88 10.93
C LYS A 96 -8.11 3.64 9.44
N TYR A 97 -8.26 2.39 9.01
CA TYR A 97 -8.36 2.08 7.59
C TYR A 97 -9.59 1.25 7.22
N TYR A 98 -10.10 0.46 8.17
CA TYR A 98 -11.32 -0.31 7.95
C TYR A 98 -12.57 0.53 8.18
N HIS A 99 -13.53 0.39 7.28
CA HIS A 99 -14.88 0.92 7.43
C HIS A 99 -15.85 0.01 6.67
N ASP A 100 -17.09 -0.15 7.18
CA ASP A 100 -18.10 -1.02 6.56
C ASP A 100 -18.48 -0.62 5.13
N ASN A 101 -18.27 0.64 4.77
CA ASN A 101 -18.53 1.16 3.43
C ASN A 101 -17.29 1.11 2.50
N ASN A 102 -16.19 0.49 2.92
CA ASN A 102 -15.07 0.27 2.03
C ASN A 102 -15.48 -0.71 0.93
N VAL A 103 -14.97 -0.48 -0.27
CA VAL A 103 -15.14 -1.37 -1.41
C VAL A 103 -13.79 -1.83 -1.92
N ILE A 104 -13.73 -3.06 -2.42
CA ILE A 104 -12.50 -3.64 -2.96
C ILE A 104 -12.63 -3.93 -4.45
N GLY A 105 -11.55 -3.72 -5.20
CA GLY A 105 -11.47 -4.02 -6.62
C GLY A 105 -10.07 -4.43 -7.04
N TYR A 106 -9.92 -4.80 -8.31
CA TYR A 106 -8.66 -5.23 -8.90
C TYR A 106 -8.38 -4.46 -10.17
N ILE A 107 -7.13 -4.05 -10.34
CA ILE A 107 -6.62 -3.38 -11.54
C ILE A 107 -5.70 -4.37 -12.27
N PRO A 108 -6.17 -5.09 -13.31
CA PRO A 108 -5.41 -6.15 -13.94
C PRO A 108 -4.10 -5.69 -14.59
N LYS A 109 -4.09 -4.52 -15.19
CA LYS A 109 -2.92 -3.95 -15.88
C LYS A 109 -1.71 -3.77 -14.98
N THR A 110 -1.92 -3.22 -13.82
CA THR A 110 -0.86 -2.95 -12.84
C THR A 110 -0.73 -4.06 -11.82
N LYS A 111 -1.67 -5.04 -11.82
CA LYS A 111 -1.77 -6.12 -10.83
C LYS A 111 -1.88 -5.60 -9.41
N GLN A 112 -2.76 -4.61 -9.22
CA GLN A 112 -2.98 -3.97 -7.95
C GLN A 112 -4.36 -4.27 -7.40
N ILE A 113 -4.44 -4.56 -6.10
CA ILE A 113 -5.68 -4.60 -5.35
C ILE A 113 -5.94 -3.16 -4.86
N TYR A 114 -7.15 -2.71 -5.09
CA TYR A 114 -7.58 -1.36 -4.76
C TYR A 114 -8.68 -1.43 -3.71
N ILE A 115 -8.51 -0.69 -2.62
CA ILE A 115 -9.52 -0.52 -1.59
C ILE A 115 -9.85 0.97 -1.50
N ARG A 116 -11.13 1.27 -1.58
CA ARG A 116 -11.65 2.63 -1.47
C ARG A 116 -12.46 2.79 -0.21
N ASN A 117 -12.13 3.84 0.55
CA ASN A 117 -12.88 4.29 1.71
C ASN A 117 -13.70 5.54 1.33
N LYS A 118 -14.94 5.59 1.78
CA LYS A 118 -15.83 6.74 1.66
C LYS A 118 -15.45 7.91 2.57
N GLN A 119 -14.69 7.66 3.63
CA GLN A 119 -14.39 8.65 4.66
C GLN A 119 -13.51 9.79 4.11
N THR A 120 -13.78 11.00 4.59
CA THR A 120 -12.89 12.14 4.37
C THR A 120 -11.59 11.91 5.14
N VAL A 121 -10.46 12.12 4.47
CA VAL A 121 -9.13 11.99 5.09
C VAL A 121 -8.99 13.02 6.22
N ASN A 122 -8.62 12.52 7.40
CA ASN A 122 -8.34 13.31 8.61
C ASN A 122 -7.38 12.51 9.51
N ASN A 123 -7.12 12.98 10.72
CA ASN A 123 -6.20 12.31 11.66
C ASN A 123 -6.65 10.89 12.04
N ASN A 124 -7.95 10.61 12.06
CA ASN A 124 -8.48 9.28 12.38
C ASN A 124 -8.54 8.38 11.15
N PHE A 125 -8.66 8.96 9.94
CA PHE A 125 -8.72 8.26 8.66
C PHE A 125 -7.65 8.84 7.73
N PRO A 126 -6.40 8.35 7.81
CA PRO A 126 -5.26 8.99 7.16
C PRO A 126 -5.22 8.80 5.63
N ALA A 127 -6.06 7.91 5.11
CA ALA A 127 -6.16 7.66 3.67
C ALA A 127 -7.55 7.17 3.30
N ASN A 128 -8.04 7.54 2.12
CA ASN A 128 -9.28 7.02 1.55
C ASN A 128 -9.07 6.14 0.31
N ILE A 129 -7.82 5.98 -0.11
CA ILE A 129 -7.39 5.03 -1.13
C ILE A 129 -6.24 4.19 -0.58
N LEU A 130 -6.34 2.88 -0.77
CA LEU A 130 -5.29 1.93 -0.47
C LEU A 130 -5.04 1.08 -1.71
N LEU A 131 -3.80 1.04 -2.18
CA LEU A 131 -3.36 0.24 -3.31
C LEU A 131 -2.32 -0.78 -2.84
N TYR A 132 -2.58 -2.05 -3.07
CA TYR A 132 -1.63 -3.13 -2.85
C TYR A 132 -1.09 -3.63 -4.18
N ASP A 133 0.19 -3.48 -4.40
CA ASP A 133 0.87 -4.05 -5.56
C ASP A 133 1.28 -5.50 -5.27
N ILE A 134 0.71 -6.44 -6.06
CA ILE A 134 0.94 -7.88 -5.86
C ILE A 134 2.39 -8.27 -6.16
N LYS A 135 3.06 -7.56 -7.09
CA LYS A 135 4.43 -7.90 -7.48
C LYS A 135 5.47 -7.48 -6.45
N SER A 136 5.34 -6.23 -5.96
CA SER A 136 6.27 -5.68 -4.97
C SER A 136 5.88 -6.01 -3.53
N GLU A 137 4.67 -6.56 -3.32
CA GLU A 137 4.08 -6.83 -2.01
C GLU A 137 4.04 -5.58 -1.11
N SER A 138 3.81 -4.42 -1.72
CA SER A 138 3.83 -3.12 -1.05
C SER A 138 2.49 -2.42 -1.11
N TRP A 139 2.25 -1.55 -0.12
CA TRP A 139 1.08 -0.70 -0.04
C TRP A 139 1.42 0.74 -0.41
N THR A 140 0.51 1.38 -1.10
CA THR A 140 0.48 2.82 -1.32
C THR A 140 -0.86 3.35 -0.84
N THR A 141 -0.82 4.41 -0.07
CA THR A 141 -2.01 5.08 0.46
C THR A 141 -2.15 6.46 -0.18
N GLY A 142 -3.37 6.94 -0.30
CA GLY A 142 -3.63 8.24 -0.90
C GLY A 142 -4.97 8.84 -0.51
N ASP A 143 -5.15 10.08 -0.95
CA ASP A 143 -6.41 10.81 -0.82
C ASP A 143 -6.87 11.28 -2.21
N ILE A 144 -8.10 10.93 -2.57
CA ILE A 144 -8.68 11.38 -3.85
C ILE A 144 -9.49 12.67 -3.72
N GLY A 145 -9.66 13.18 -2.50
CA GLY A 145 -10.32 14.46 -2.24
C GLY A 145 -11.83 14.50 -2.56
N THR A 146 -12.45 13.36 -2.87
CA THR A 146 -13.89 13.30 -3.20
C THR A 146 -14.69 12.69 -2.07
N THR A 147 -15.81 13.31 -1.75
CA THR A 147 -16.81 12.82 -0.79
C THR A 147 -17.86 11.91 -1.44
N ASN A 148 -17.70 11.56 -2.72
CA ASN A 148 -18.69 10.77 -3.44
C ASN A 148 -18.74 9.34 -2.92
N ASP A 149 -19.93 8.89 -2.63
CA ASP A 149 -20.23 7.55 -2.17
C ASP A 149 -20.00 6.53 -3.28
N ILE A 150 -18.96 5.72 -3.13
CA ILE A 150 -18.71 4.60 -4.02
C ILE A 150 -19.40 3.38 -3.46
N THR A 151 -20.25 2.77 -4.26
CA THR A 151 -21.03 1.60 -3.86
C THR A 151 -20.42 0.29 -4.36
N ASN A 152 -19.67 0.34 -5.46
CA ASN A 152 -19.03 -0.84 -6.03
C ASN A 152 -17.87 -0.48 -6.94
N ILE A 153 -16.99 -1.45 -7.23
CA ILE A 153 -15.90 -1.36 -8.20
C ILE A 153 -16.04 -2.51 -9.18
N ILE A 154 -16.03 -2.18 -10.47
CA ILE A 154 -16.17 -3.16 -11.56
C ILE A 154 -14.90 -3.12 -12.41
N THR A 155 -14.28 -4.26 -12.62
CA THR A 155 -13.17 -4.42 -13.56
C THR A 155 -13.73 -4.61 -14.97
N ARG A 156 -13.28 -3.83 -15.94
CA ARG A 156 -13.66 -3.94 -17.34
C ARG A 156 -12.61 -4.73 -18.11
N GLU A 157 -13.04 -5.81 -18.80
CA GLU A 157 -12.16 -6.72 -19.54
C GLU A 157 -11.70 -6.24 -20.92
N ASN A 158 -12.17 -5.12 -21.44
CA ASN A 158 -11.83 -4.66 -22.78
C ASN A 158 -10.51 -3.89 -22.83
N GLY A 159 -9.37 -4.58 -22.92
CA GLY A 159 -8.06 -4.07 -23.36
C GLY A 159 -7.50 -2.81 -22.69
N ASP A 160 -8.35 -1.84 -22.42
CA ASP A 160 -8.14 -0.65 -21.62
C ASP A 160 -8.64 -0.90 -20.19
N LEU A 161 -7.99 -1.55 -19.44
CA LEU A 161 -7.81 -1.91 -18.05
C LEU A 161 -8.32 -0.88 -17.02
N ASN A 162 -9.44 -0.29 -17.31
CA ASN A 162 -10.09 0.69 -16.47
C ASN A 162 -11.12 -0.01 -15.59
N TRP A 163 -10.96 0.12 -14.31
CA TRP A 163 -12.01 -0.17 -13.36
C TRP A 163 -12.97 1.01 -13.27
N LEU A 164 -14.22 0.69 -13.02
CA LEU A 164 -15.31 1.65 -12.93
C LEU A 164 -15.75 1.73 -11.48
N GLU A 165 -15.83 2.93 -10.95
CA GLU A 165 -16.47 3.22 -9.69
C GLU A 165 -17.95 3.54 -9.92
N VAL A 166 -18.83 2.84 -9.22
CA VAL A 166 -20.25 3.18 -9.18
C VAL A 166 -20.46 4.20 -8.07
N VAL A 167 -20.83 5.42 -8.46
CA VAL A 167 -21.07 6.51 -7.52
C VAL A 167 -22.54 6.56 -7.14
N SER A 168 -22.83 6.58 -5.83
CA SER A 168 -24.18 6.73 -5.29
C SER A 168 -24.68 8.16 -5.48
N GLY A 169 -25.94 8.31 -5.80
CA GLY A 169 -26.65 9.59 -5.91
C GLY A 169 -26.92 10.05 -7.33
N ASP A 170 -25.95 9.95 -8.24
CA ASP A 170 -26.10 10.41 -9.63
C ASP A 170 -26.21 9.26 -10.63
N GLY A 171 -26.03 8.02 -10.18
CA GLY A 171 -26.00 6.83 -11.07
C GLY A 171 -24.83 6.83 -12.04
N GLU A 172 -23.80 7.65 -11.80
CA GLU A 172 -22.66 7.78 -12.70
C GLU A 172 -21.66 6.65 -12.52
N LEU A 173 -21.17 6.12 -13.64
CA LEU A 173 -20.00 5.28 -13.71
C LEU A 173 -18.78 6.16 -13.96
N LYS A 174 -17.90 6.27 -12.98
CA LYS A 174 -16.64 6.99 -13.11
C LYS A 174 -15.51 6.05 -13.52
N LYS A 175 -14.83 6.44 -14.57
CA LYS A 175 -13.66 5.72 -15.09
C LYS A 175 -12.40 6.26 -14.42
N TRP A 176 -11.55 5.40 -13.88
CA TRP A 176 -10.20 5.80 -13.49
C TRP A 176 -9.39 6.13 -14.75
N SER A 177 -8.83 7.32 -14.78
CA SER A 177 -7.93 7.74 -15.84
C SER A 177 -6.48 7.60 -15.41
N ASN A 178 -5.72 6.77 -16.13
CA ASN A 178 -4.27 6.70 -15.97
C ASN A 178 -3.54 7.83 -16.73
N THR A 179 -4.28 8.71 -17.39
CA THR A 179 -3.69 9.87 -18.05
C THR A 179 -3.50 10.95 -16.99
N PRO A 180 -2.27 11.30 -16.62
CA PRO A 180 -2.02 12.34 -15.65
C PRO A 180 -2.41 13.68 -16.26
N THR A 181 -3.63 14.10 -16.02
CA THR A 181 -3.97 15.51 -16.08
C THR A 181 -3.31 16.17 -14.87
N THR A 182 -2.63 17.28 -15.09
CA THR A 182 -1.89 18.09 -14.11
C THR A 182 -2.17 17.75 -12.64
N PHE A 183 -1.32 16.91 -12.07
CA PHE A 183 -1.44 16.48 -10.69
C PHE A 183 -0.85 17.58 -9.81
N THR A 184 -1.69 18.41 -9.23
CA THR A 184 -1.29 19.37 -8.18
C THR A 184 -1.49 18.74 -6.82
N LYS A 185 -0.69 17.76 -6.43
CA LYS A 185 -0.70 17.26 -5.05
C LYS A 185 0.33 17.99 -4.22
N THR A 186 -0.15 18.68 -3.21
CA THR A 186 0.61 19.10 -2.03
C THR A 186 0.60 17.96 -1.03
N GLY A 187 1.73 17.70 -0.36
CA GLY A 187 1.79 16.71 0.72
C GLY A 187 2.21 15.30 0.33
N VAL A 188 2.89 15.11 -0.80
CA VAL A 188 3.54 13.83 -1.12
C VAL A 188 4.69 13.59 -0.15
N ILE A 189 4.65 12.47 0.57
CA ILE A 189 5.73 12.00 1.42
C ILE A 189 6.01 10.54 1.05
N MET A 190 7.25 10.23 0.69
CA MET A 190 7.75 8.88 0.53
C MET A 190 8.88 8.70 1.54
N GLN A 191 8.75 7.74 2.44
CA GLN A 191 9.74 7.48 3.47
C GLN A 191 10.18 6.02 3.41
N SER A 192 11.51 5.80 3.42
CA SER A 192 12.07 4.46 3.54
C SER A 192 12.01 3.97 5.00
N LYS A 193 12.26 2.69 5.21
CA LYS A 193 12.71 2.20 6.51
C LYS A 193 14.13 2.70 6.78
N GLU A 194 14.60 2.61 8.01
CA GLU A 194 16.01 2.76 8.34
C GLU A 194 16.82 1.54 7.87
N PHE A 195 17.98 1.79 7.30
CA PHE A 195 18.94 0.78 6.86
C PHE A 195 20.12 0.77 7.82
N ASP A 196 20.50 -0.39 8.30
CA ASP A 196 21.72 -0.61 9.10
C ASP A 196 22.93 -1.00 8.26
N PHE A 197 22.74 -1.10 6.94
CA PHE A 197 23.74 -1.47 5.94
C PHE A 197 24.44 -2.82 6.24
N GLY A 198 23.75 -3.74 6.92
CA GLY A 198 24.27 -5.06 7.29
C GLY A 198 25.27 -5.06 8.45
N THR A 199 25.51 -3.91 9.06
CA THR A 199 26.41 -3.74 10.22
C THR A 199 25.70 -3.00 11.35
N PRO A 200 24.71 -3.65 12.01
CA PRO A 200 24.04 -3.05 13.15
C PRO A 200 25.06 -2.75 14.25
N MET A 201 24.86 -1.71 15.03
CA MET A 201 25.76 -1.24 16.10
C MET A 201 27.07 -0.60 15.67
N VAL A 202 27.45 -0.64 14.39
CA VAL A 202 28.60 0.13 13.89
C VAL A 202 28.14 1.54 13.52
N ASN A 203 28.84 2.54 14.03
CA ASN A 203 28.57 3.93 13.68
C ASN A 203 28.95 4.21 12.22
N LYS A 204 28.08 4.92 11.53
CA LYS A 204 28.26 5.30 10.14
C LYS A 204 28.22 6.82 10.00
N ASN A 205 29.06 7.32 9.12
CA ASN A 205 28.99 8.69 8.66
C ASN A 205 28.43 8.68 7.24
N ILE A 206 27.23 9.24 7.07
CA ILE A 206 26.62 9.38 5.76
C ILE A 206 27.14 10.67 5.14
N ASN A 207 27.81 10.56 4.00
CA ASN A 207 28.54 11.68 3.42
C ASN A 207 27.85 12.30 2.21
N THR A 208 27.32 11.47 1.33
CA THR A 208 26.79 11.92 0.05
C THR A 208 25.64 11.02 -0.40
N ILE A 209 24.63 11.59 -1.00
CA ILE A 209 23.58 10.87 -1.71
C ILE A 209 23.61 11.28 -3.18
N TYR A 210 23.60 10.29 -4.06
CA TYR A 210 23.35 10.49 -5.48
C TYR A 210 21.93 10.03 -5.76
N ILE A 211 21.12 10.87 -6.42
CA ILE A 211 19.76 10.58 -6.78
C ILE A 211 19.53 10.81 -8.27
N ASN A 212 19.09 9.79 -8.98
CA ASN A 212 18.76 9.87 -10.40
C ASN A 212 17.27 10.12 -10.56
N CYS A 213 16.90 11.32 -10.98
CA CYS A 213 15.52 11.81 -10.96
C CYS A 213 15.22 12.79 -12.11
N LYS A 214 13.93 13.02 -12.35
CA LYS A 214 13.42 14.04 -13.28
C LYS A 214 12.19 14.73 -12.71
N GLN A 215 11.92 15.94 -13.18
CA GLN A 215 10.73 16.74 -12.84
C GLN A 215 10.48 16.87 -11.33
N THR A 216 11.54 17.16 -10.59
CA THR A 216 11.57 17.19 -9.12
C THR A 216 11.22 18.56 -8.51
N ALA A 217 10.57 19.44 -9.27
CA ALA A 217 10.11 20.71 -8.72
C ALA A 217 9.33 20.49 -7.41
N ASN A 218 9.64 21.29 -6.40
CA ASN A 218 9.00 21.23 -5.07
C ASN A 218 9.20 19.90 -4.31
N ILE A 219 10.27 19.17 -4.57
CA ILE A 219 10.66 17.98 -3.79
C ILE A 219 11.93 18.27 -3.02
N THR A 220 11.90 17.98 -1.72
CA THR A 220 13.05 18.02 -0.81
C THR A 220 13.40 16.60 -0.39
N LEU A 221 14.69 16.27 -0.43
CA LEU A 221 15.24 15.06 0.17
C LEU A 221 15.49 15.34 1.64
N GLN A 222 14.96 14.51 2.51
CA GLN A 222 15.20 14.50 3.95
C GLN A 222 15.91 13.22 4.34
N GLY A 223 16.67 13.27 5.43
CA GLY A 223 17.26 12.12 6.08
C GLY A 223 16.79 12.00 7.51
N PHE A 224 16.78 10.79 8.03
CA PHE A 224 16.50 10.48 9.43
C PHE A 224 17.30 9.25 9.85
N GLY A 225 17.32 8.93 11.13
CA GLY A 225 18.05 7.76 11.58
C GLY A 225 18.14 7.64 13.08
N THR A 226 18.95 6.70 13.56
CA THR A 226 19.15 6.43 14.97
C THR A 226 20.63 6.48 15.32
N LYS A 227 20.99 7.15 16.40
CA LYS A 227 22.33 7.16 16.98
C LYS A 227 22.55 5.95 17.89
N ARG A 228 23.81 5.68 18.24
CA ARG A 228 24.19 4.52 19.05
C ARG A 228 23.57 4.53 20.46
N ASP A 229 23.28 5.70 21.01
CA ASP A 229 22.61 5.89 22.29
C ASP A 229 21.08 5.78 22.20
N ASN A 230 20.56 5.30 21.08
CA ASN A 230 19.15 5.26 20.71
C ASN A 230 18.48 6.64 20.58
N THR A 231 19.26 7.71 20.51
CA THR A 231 18.72 9.03 20.20
C THR A 231 18.30 9.07 18.73
N PRO A 232 17.01 9.35 18.44
CA PRO A 232 16.56 9.48 17.06
C PRO A 232 17.07 10.78 16.43
N LEU A 233 17.56 10.72 15.20
CA LEU A 233 17.70 11.87 14.32
C LEU A 233 16.36 12.06 13.60
N PRO A 234 15.61 13.13 13.86
CA PRO A 234 14.32 13.37 13.20
C PRO A 234 14.52 13.64 11.72
N LEU A 235 13.41 13.67 10.97
CA LEU A 235 13.42 14.08 9.56
C LEU A 235 14.09 15.44 9.40
N THR A 236 15.26 15.46 8.81
CA THR A 236 16.12 16.64 8.62
C THR A 236 16.35 16.88 7.14
N ASP A 237 16.19 18.12 6.68
CA ASP A 237 16.36 18.47 5.28
C ASP A 237 17.83 18.31 4.85
N ILE A 238 18.04 17.53 3.78
CA ILE A 238 19.35 17.40 3.12
C ILE A 238 19.46 18.44 2.01
N GLY A 239 18.40 18.63 1.22
CA GLY A 239 18.37 19.61 0.17
C GLY A 239 17.22 19.41 -0.81
N ALA A 240 16.88 20.50 -1.50
CA ALA A 240 15.90 20.48 -2.58
C ALA A 240 16.45 19.75 -3.82
N LEU A 241 15.60 18.97 -4.48
CA LEU A 241 15.95 18.38 -5.77
C LEU A 241 15.72 19.41 -6.88
N THR A 242 16.74 19.65 -7.69
CA THR A 242 16.77 20.79 -8.62
C THR A 242 16.56 20.42 -10.09
N ASN A 243 16.32 19.12 -10.38
CA ASN A 243 16.08 18.71 -11.77
C ASN A 243 14.61 18.94 -12.17
N THR A 244 14.34 20.06 -12.82
CA THR A 244 12.99 20.42 -13.31
C THR A 244 12.70 19.92 -14.73
N THR A 245 13.66 19.27 -15.40
CA THR A 245 13.53 18.80 -16.78
C THR A 245 12.88 17.41 -16.86
N SER A 246 12.35 17.08 -18.04
CA SER A 246 11.79 15.75 -18.34
C SER A 246 12.88 14.68 -18.56
N SER A 247 14.14 15.04 -18.66
CA SER A 247 15.26 14.11 -18.75
C SER A 247 15.76 13.70 -17.36
N LEU A 248 16.15 12.43 -17.22
CA LEU A 248 16.81 11.94 -16.01
C LEU A 248 18.18 12.60 -15.83
N LYS A 249 18.44 13.04 -14.61
CA LYS A 249 19.75 13.56 -14.19
C LYS A 249 20.12 13.02 -12.83
N THR A 250 21.39 12.77 -12.63
CA THR A 250 21.93 12.41 -11.32
C THR A 250 22.31 13.69 -10.57
N LEU A 251 21.66 13.91 -9.44
CA LEU A 251 21.98 14.99 -8.51
C LEU A 251 22.89 14.44 -7.40
N LYS A 252 23.86 15.24 -6.99
CA LYS A 252 24.75 14.95 -5.87
C LYS A 252 24.40 15.86 -4.70
N LEU A 253 24.04 15.28 -3.57
CA LEU A 253 23.73 15.99 -2.33
C LEU A 253 24.78 15.60 -1.27
N VAL A 254 25.48 16.60 -0.72
CA VAL A 254 26.43 16.40 0.37
C VAL A 254 25.71 16.62 1.69
N LEU A 255 25.83 15.68 2.62
CA LEU A 255 25.11 15.72 3.87
C LEU A 255 25.87 16.54 4.92
N PRO A 256 25.14 17.30 5.75
CA PRO A 256 25.72 18.02 6.90
C PRO A 256 26.18 17.06 8.01
N ASP A 257 26.83 17.61 9.00
CA ASP A 257 27.46 16.87 10.10
C ASP A 257 26.46 16.13 10.99
N ASP A 258 25.19 16.52 10.97
CA ASP A 258 24.12 15.86 11.70
C ASP A 258 23.95 14.37 11.35
N PHE A 259 24.35 14.00 10.14
CA PHE A 259 24.28 12.62 9.62
C PHE A 259 25.54 11.80 9.90
N LYS A 260 26.31 12.20 10.90
CA LYS A 260 27.45 11.46 11.42
C LYS A 260 27.09 10.65 12.67
N ASN A 261 27.83 9.56 12.89
CA ASN A 261 27.68 8.66 14.06
C ASN A 261 26.29 8.01 14.17
N LEU A 262 25.64 7.68 13.06
CA LEU A 262 24.39 6.96 13.00
C LEU A 262 24.63 5.43 12.97
N VAL A 263 23.81 4.64 13.66
CA VAL A 263 23.80 3.18 13.53
C VAL A 263 22.87 2.72 12.40
N SER A 264 21.84 3.51 12.11
CA SER A 264 20.92 3.31 11.00
C SER A 264 20.54 4.65 10.36
N PHE A 265 20.17 4.61 9.09
CA PHE A 265 19.82 5.80 8.30
C PHE A 265 18.69 5.50 7.34
N GLY A 266 17.73 6.39 7.22
CA GLY A 266 16.64 6.36 6.27
C GLY A 266 16.53 7.67 5.51
N ILE A 267 15.80 7.65 4.40
CA ILE A 267 15.53 8.81 3.57
C ILE A 267 14.03 9.03 3.39
N ALA A 268 13.66 10.28 3.19
CA ALA A 268 12.32 10.66 2.79
C ALA A 268 12.35 11.68 1.66
N LEU A 269 11.39 11.59 0.77
CA LEU A 269 11.10 12.60 -0.24
C LEU A 269 9.83 13.32 0.18
N LYS A 270 9.91 14.62 0.40
CA LYS A 270 8.81 15.45 0.86
C LYS A 270 8.50 16.54 -0.16
N SER A 271 7.23 16.68 -0.53
CA SER A 271 6.83 17.82 -1.35
C SER A 271 6.71 19.09 -0.51
N THR A 272 7.22 20.21 -1.03
CA THR A 272 7.08 21.55 -0.45
C THR A 272 6.01 22.38 -1.17
N GLY A 273 5.41 21.82 -2.22
CA GLY A 273 4.39 22.43 -3.05
C GLY A 273 3.82 21.42 -4.05
N ALA A 274 3.19 21.90 -5.10
CA ALA A 274 2.65 21.06 -6.17
C ALA A 274 3.75 20.26 -6.87
N VAL A 275 3.57 18.96 -6.95
CA VAL A 275 4.51 18.03 -7.62
C VAL A 275 4.09 17.83 -9.06
N ASN A 276 5.04 17.85 -9.98
CA ASN A 276 4.80 17.60 -11.40
C ASN A 276 4.39 16.13 -11.64
N ALA A 277 3.42 15.92 -12.53
CA ALA A 277 2.94 14.57 -12.90
C ALA A 277 4.03 13.67 -13.50
N GLY A 278 5.08 14.25 -14.06
CA GLY A 278 6.24 13.52 -14.60
C GLY A 278 7.35 13.27 -13.59
N PHE A 279 7.13 13.56 -12.29
CA PHE A 279 8.12 13.26 -11.25
C PHE A 279 8.46 11.77 -11.22
N GLU A 280 9.75 11.48 -11.27
CA GLU A 280 10.27 10.11 -11.23
C GLU A 280 11.62 10.08 -10.53
N VAL A 281 11.81 9.06 -9.71
CA VAL A 281 13.10 8.70 -9.10
C VAL A 281 13.42 7.27 -9.50
N ASN A 282 14.54 7.06 -10.18
CA ASN A 282 14.95 5.74 -10.65
C ASN A 282 15.91 5.04 -9.71
N ASP A 283 16.83 5.80 -9.13
CA ASP A 283 17.90 5.25 -8.31
C ASP A 283 18.35 6.23 -7.25
N ILE A 284 18.70 5.71 -6.07
CA ILE A 284 19.26 6.46 -4.97
C ILE A 284 20.45 5.68 -4.42
N GLN A 285 21.63 6.30 -4.46
CA GLN A 285 22.87 5.73 -3.96
C GLN A 285 23.34 6.50 -2.73
N ILE A 286 23.56 5.78 -1.63
CA ILE A 286 24.00 6.35 -0.37
C ILE A 286 25.48 6.01 -0.17
N VAL A 287 26.31 7.04 -0.06
CA VAL A 287 27.74 6.88 0.22
C VAL A 287 27.99 7.14 1.69
N TYR A 288 28.45 6.12 2.38
CA TYR A 288 28.72 6.16 3.81
C TYR A 288 30.09 5.57 4.15
N ARG A 289 30.56 5.82 5.36
CA ARG A 289 31.79 5.27 5.90
C ARG A 289 31.53 4.71 7.30
N ASP A 290 31.89 3.46 7.52
CA ASP A 290 31.89 2.86 8.85
C ASP A 290 32.96 3.54 9.73
N LYS A 291 32.58 3.87 10.95
CA LYS A 291 33.49 4.39 11.96
C LYS A 291 33.87 3.25 12.91
N VAL A 292 35.00 2.62 12.61
CA VAL A 292 35.56 1.61 13.49
C VAL A 292 36.23 2.33 14.65
N TYR A 293 35.77 2.09 15.87
CA TYR A 293 36.51 2.52 17.06
C TYR A 293 37.70 1.57 17.23
N ARG A 294 38.90 2.16 17.22
CA ARG A 294 40.11 1.47 17.66
C ARG A 294 40.24 1.57 19.15
#